data_2b693665592f3e86b2d897d52dff6f4b
#
_entry.id   2b693665592f3e86b2d897d52dff6f4b
#
_cell.length_a   1.000
_cell.length_b   1.000
_cell.length_c   1.000
_cell.angle_alpha   90.00
_cell.angle_beta   90.00
_cell.angle_gamma   90.00
#
_symmetry.space_group_name_H-M   'P 1'
#
loop_
_entity.id
_entity.type
_entity.pdbx_description
1 polymer ?
#
loop_
_entity_poly.entity_id
_entity_poly.type
_entity_poly.pdbx_seq_one_letter_code
_entity_poly.pdbx_strand_id
1 'polypeptide(L)'
;MLGSKGIPVLAALAALLVGGFPLFPAAAREKPKPPEPAIVEVQTGLQDCSVDLDSGSPSRTDVSGVLVFGSVEPGDHYLHISCPDGKKSSLLITPVPGERLRVNAADDPANEGTGLEIAEIQVRLREYIRNAIQLRARGRIDEAAEHLRGARRLDPANSDLHRELGITFLLGKDWTRARIEMLEAIRCDPADAEAYNGLGYALEKLGQINAAVEAFHTASKLDPSETSYRRQYFDALAKQVEVQAAQKNK
;
A
#
# COMPACT_ATOMS: atom_id res chain seq x y z
N MET A 1 -7.95 28.65 80.89
CA MET A 1 -7.05 29.68 80.39
C MET A 1 -7.15 29.74 78.91
N LEU A 2 -7.79 30.81 78.46
CA LEU A 2 -7.47 31.67 77.34
C LEU A 2 -7.39 30.94 75.95
N GLY A 3 -8.11 31.28 74.90
CA GLY A 3 -8.96 32.45 74.67
C GLY A 3 -9.40 32.40 73.24
N SER A 4 -10.67 32.69 73.07
CA SER A 4 -11.34 32.89 71.79
C SER A 4 -10.73 34.04 70.97
N LYS A 5 -10.72 34.00 69.70
CA LYS A 5 -10.99 35.16 68.87
C LYS A 5 -11.54 34.73 67.52
N GLY A 6 -12.79 35.10 67.31
CA GLY A 6 -13.47 34.99 66.02
C GLY A 6 -12.92 35.98 65.00
N ILE A 7 -13.06 35.69 63.78
CA ILE A 7 -12.80 36.55 62.60
C ILE A 7 -14.09 36.70 61.81
N PRO A 8 -14.46 37.93 61.45
CA PRO A 8 -15.75 38.23 60.89
C PRO A 8 -15.83 37.87 59.40
N VAL A 9 -17.03 37.47 59.01
CA VAL A 9 -17.49 37.37 57.62
C VAL A 9 -17.52 38.76 56.99
N LEU A 10 -16.70 38.97 55.99
CA LEU A 10 -16.80 40.11 55.10
C LEU A 10 -17.19 39.62 53.70
N ALA A 11 -18.41 40.00 53.36
CA ALA A 11 -18.93 39.89 51.98
C ALA A 11 -18.09 40.80 51.07
N ALA A 12 -17.57 40.25 50.00
CA ALA A 12 -16.97 41.01 48.91
C ALA A 12 -17.64 40.67 47.59
N LEU A 13 -18.21 41.73 47.03
CA LEU A 13 -18.94 41.85 45.79
C LEU A 13 -18.36 41.10 44.61
N ALA A 14 -19.26 40.56 43.82
CA ALA A 14 -19.05 40.16 42.45
C ALA A 14 -18.54 41.32 41.59
N ALA A 15 -17.36 41.19 41.01
CA ALA A 15 -16.93 41.96 39.86
C ALA A 15 -16.87 41.02 38.65
N LEU A 16 -17.86 41.08 37.84
CA LEU A 16 -17.88 40.54 36.47
C LEU A 16 -16.82 41.26 35.63
N LEU A 17 -15.65 40.69 35.51
CA LEU A 17 -14.71 41.08 34.49
C LEU A 17 -14.97 40.20 33.27
N VAL A 18 -15.65 40.77 32.29
CA VAL A 18 -15.72 40.31 30.93
C VAL A 18 -14.29 40.44 30.36
N GLY A 19 -13.47 39.45 30.63
CA GLY A 19 -12.18 39.29 29.96
C GLY A 19 -12.39 38.52 28.69
N GLY A 20 -12.54 39.27 27.58
CA GLY A 20 -12.48 38.66 26.25
C GLY A 20 -11.17 37.91 26.06
N PHE A 21 -11.23 36.61 25.99
CA PHE A 21 -10.14 35.80 25.46
C PHE A 21 -9.82 36.30 24.07
N PRO A 22 -8.58 36.66 23.73
CA PRO A 22 -8.23 36.94 22.37
C PRO A 22 -8.46 35.64 21.58
N LEU A 23 -9.42 35.67 20.66
CA LEU A 23 -9.54 34.67 19.59
C LEU A 23 -8.22 34.73 18.80
N PHE A 24 -7.25 33.89 19.17
CA PHE A 24 -6.15 33.62 18.28
C PHE A 24 -6.75 33.05 16.99
N PRO A 25 -6.54 33.70 15.84
CA PRO A 25 -6.96 33.12 14.59
C PRO A 25 -6.31 31.75 14.52
N ALA A 26 -7.12 30.71 14.33
CA ALA A 26 -6.60 29.39 14.05
C ALA A 26 -5.66 29.54 12.85
N ALA A 27 -4.35 29.52 13.13
CA ALA A 27 -3.35 29.53 12.06
C ALA A 27 -3.77 28.41 11.12
N ALA A 28 -4.15 28.77 9.91
CA ALA A 28 -4.44 27.82 8.86
C ALA A 28 -3.18 26.91 8.78
N ARG A 29 -3.32 25.66 9.25
CA ARG A 29 -2.26 24.67 9.08
C ARG A 29 -2.06 24.57 7.58
N GLU A 30 -0.99 25.18 7.08
CA GLU A 30 -0.56 24.95 5.71
C GLU A 30 -0.50 23.43 5.52
N LYS A 31 -1.20 22.96 4.50
CA LYS A 31 -1.10 21.56 4.11
C LYS A 31 0.39 21.29 3.85
N PRO A 32 0.97 20.24 4.43
CA PRO A 32 2.37 19.92 4.20
C PRO A 32 2.58 19.85 2.68
N LYS A 33 3.61 20.53 2.19
CA LYS A 33 4.02 20.48 0.79
C LYS A 33 4.20 18.99 0.44
N PRO A 34 3.64 18.51 -0.68
CA PRO A 34 3.86 17.13 -1.09
C PRO A 34 5.38 16.89 -1.22
N PRO A 35 5.86 15.70 -0.84
CA PRO A 35 7.28 15.36 -0.95
C PRO A 35 7.74 15.52 -2.39
N GLU A 36 8.98 15.92 -2.58
CA GLU A 36 9.56 16.05 -3.92
C GLU A 36 9.70 14.66 -4.56
N PRO A 37 9.26 14.48 -5.81
CA PRO A 37 9.37 13.19 -6.48
C PRO A 37 10.83 12.82 -6.69
N ALA A 38 11.12 11.52 -6.68
CA ALA A 38 12.43 10.98 -7.00
C ALA A 38 12.57 10.69 -8.50
N ILE A 39 13.81 10.51 -8.96
CA ILE A 39 14.14 10.02 -10.29
C ILE A 39 14.71 8.63 -10.14
N VAL A 40 14.18 7.65 -10.88
CA VAL A 40 14.70 6.28 -10.88
C VAL A 40 15.29 5.97 -12.26
N GLU A 41 16.60 5.70 -12.28
CA GLU A 41 17.34 5.32 -13.47
C GLU A 41 17.61 3.81 -13.42
N VAL A 42 17.08 3.06 -14.37
CA VAL A 42 17.21 1.60 -14.47
C VAL A 42 18.21 1.26 -15.54
N GLN A 43 19.23 0.48 -15.19
CA GLN A 43 20.29 0.01 -16.09
C GLN A 43 20.17 -1.50 -16.25
N THR A 44 19.80 -1.97 -17.44
CA THR A 44 19.66 -3.40 -17.75
C THR A 44 20.85 -3.94 -18.56
N GLY A 45 21.65 -3.06 -19.15
CA GLY A 45 22.71 -3.43 -20.09
C GLY A 45 22.21 -3.97 -21.43
N LEU A 46 20.89 -4.07 -21.62
CA LEU A 46 20.25 -4.56 -22.85
C LEU A 46 19.17 -3.58 -23.31
N GLN A 47 19.12 -3.35 -24.60
CA GLN A 47 18.06 -2.58 -25.24
C GLN A 47 16.75 -3.35 -25.27
N ASP A 48 15.62 -2.64 -25.35
CA ASP A 48 14.29 -3.20 -25.49
C ASP A 48 13.81 -4.08 -24.31
N CYS A 49 14.49 -4.00 -23.14
CA CYS A 49 13.92 -4.58 -21.93
C CYS A 49 12.62 -3.84 -21.55
N SER A 50 11.58 -4.58 -21.28
CA SER A 50 10.33 -4.05 -20.73
C SER A 50 10.51 -3.83 -19.24
N VAL A 51 10.26 -2.61 -18.77
CA VAL A 51 10.36 -2.22 -17.36
C VAL A 51 9.05 -1.61 -16.95
N ASP A 52 8.44 -2.12 -15.90
CA ASP A 52 7.28 -1.50 -15.27
C ASP A 52 7.55 -1.19 -13.79
N LEU A 53 6.84 -0.20 -13.29
CA LEU A 53 6.88 0.24 -11.92
C LEU A 53 5.48 0.03 -11.33
N ASP A 54 5.38 -0.72 -10.22
CA ASP A 54 4.13 -1.01 -9.50
C ASP A 54 3.02 -1.59 -10.40
N SER A 55 3.38 -2.48 -11.31
CA SER A 55 2.44 -3.06 -12.31
C SER A 55 1.74 -1.99 -13.17
N GLY A 56 2.42 -0.86 -13.38
CA GLY A 56 1.97 0.19 -14.29
C GLY A 56 2.14 -0.17 -15.77
N SER A 57 1.99 0.83 -16.63
CA SER A 57 2.26 0.63 -18.06
C SER A 57 3.76 0.41 -18.30
N PRO A 58 4.16 -0.69 -18.96
CA PRO A 58 5.57 -0.96 -19.19
C PRO A 58 6.19 0.04 -20.16
N SER A 59 7.41 0.45 -19.84
CA SER A 59 8.28 1.27 -20.70
C SER A 59 9.48 0.44 -21.17
N ARG A 60 10.18 0.88 -22.20
CA ARG A 60 11.30 0.12 -22.76
C ARG A 60 12.62 0.84 -22.55
N THR A 61 13.68 0.08 -22.28
CA THR A 61 15.04 0.61 -22.23
C THR A 61 15.51 1.04 -23.63
N ASP A 62 16.33 2.08 -23.66
CA ASP A 62 16.95 2.61 -24.86
C ASP A 62 18.08 1.71 -25.42
N VAL A 63 18.78 2.19 -26.45
CA VAL A 63 19.90 1.48 -27.11
C VAL A 63 21.09 1.24 -26.17
N SER A 64 21.21 1.99 -25.10
CA SER A 64 22.24 1.81 -24.07
C SER A 64 21.77 0.91 -22.91
N GLY A 65 20.53 0.40 -22.97
CA GLY A 65 19.93 -0.42 -21.91
C GLY A 65 19.49 0.39 -20.70
N VAL A 66 19.19 1.68 -20.88
CA VAL A 66 18.80 2.59 -19.79
C VAL A 66 17.35 3.03 -19.96
N LEU A 67 16.65 3.15 -18.85
CA LEU A 67 15.32 3.78 -18.75
C LEU A 67 15.27 4.69 -17.54
N VAL A 68 14.64 5.86 -17.67
CA VAL A 68 14.50 6.83 -16.59
C VAL A 68 13.03 7.11 -16.31
N PHE A 69 12.61 6.86 -15.08
CA PHE A 69 11.34 7.34 -14.54
C PHE A 69 11.55 8.69 -13.89
N GLY A 70 10.97 9.76 -14.48
CA GLY A 70 11.24 11.14 -14.12
C GLY A 70 10.49 11.67 -12.90
N SER A 71 9.49 10.96 -12.40
CA SER A 71 8.66 11.41 -11.27
C SER A 71 8.10 10.18 -10.54
N VAL A 72 8.87 9.69 -9.58
CA VAL A 72 8.49 8.55 -8.73
C VAL A 72 8.20 9.09 -7.34
N GLU A 73 7.05 8.73 -6.76
CA GLU A 73 6.74 9.12 -5.39
C GLU A 73 7.72 8.46 -4.42
N PRO A 74 8.12 9.15 -3.34
CA PRO A 74 8.95 8.52 -2.32
C PRO A 74 8.23 7.36 -1.63
N GLY A 75 8.95 6.29 -1.37
CA GLY A 75 8.40 5.10 -0.71
C GLY A 75 8.83 3.81 -1.39
N ASP A 76 8.17 2.72 -1.02
CA ASP A 76 8.47 1.39 -1.56
C ASP A 76 7.75 1.18 -2.89
N HIS A 77 8.51 0.80 -3.93
CA HIS A 77 8.02 0.51 -5.27
C HIS A 77 8.56 -0.81 -5.79
N TYR A 78 7.79 -1.49 -6.62
CA TYR A 78 8.22 -2.68 -7.34
C TYR A 78 8.66 -2.33 -8.75
N LEU A 79 9.85 -2.77 -9.09
CA LEU A 79 10.41 -2.63 -10.43
C LEU A 79 10.48 -4.01 -11.07
N HIS A 80 9.71 -4.23 -12.12
CA HIS A 80 9.74 -5.48 -12.88
C HIS A 80 10.42 -5.25 -14.21
N ILE A 81 11.38 -6.12 -14.49
CA ILE A 81 12.22 -6.04 -15.70
C ILE A 81 12.09 -7.36 -16.44
N SER A 82 11.80 -7.29 -17.73
CA SER A 82 11.77 -8.46 -18.62
C SER A 82 12.50 -8.14 -19.91
N CYS A 83 13.59 -8.83 -20.15
CA CYS A 83 14.48 -8.59 -21.28
C CYS A 83 14.27 -9.58 -22.44
N PRO A 84 14.66 -9.21 -23.68
CA PRO A 84 14.52 -10.07 -24.86
C PRO A 84 15.31 -11.38 -24.77
N ASP A 85 16.36 -11.43 -23.96
CA ASP A 85 17.14 -12.66 -23.67
C ASP A 85 16.41 -13.66 -22.76
N GLY A 86 15.17 -13.34 -22.33
CA GLY A 86 14.34 -14.15 -21.46
C GLY A 86 14.56 -13.95 -19.98
N LYS A 87 15.54 -13.13 -19.59
CA LYS A 87 15.78 -12.79 -18.19
C LYS A 87 14.65 -11.92 -17.63
N LYS A 88 14.25 -12.21 -16.40
CA LYS A 88 13.27 -11.45 -15.64
C LYS A 88 13.82 -11.17 -14.26
N SER A 89 13.65 -9.94 -13.80
CA SER A 89 14.02 -9.50 -12.46
C SER A 89 12.87 -8.74 -11.81
N SER A 90 12.73 -8.88 -10.50
CA SER A 90 11.77 -8.12 -9.70
C SER A 90 12.50 -7.54 -8.49
N LEU A 91 12.59 -6.23 -8.44
CA LEU A 91 13.36 -5.52 -7.43
C LEU A 91 12.43 -4.64 -6.60
N LEU A 92 12.64 -4.62 -5.29
CA LEU A 92 12.06 -3.62 -4.42
C LEU A 92 12.99 -2.44 -4.32
N ILE A 93 12.51 -1.25 -4.68
CA ILE A 93 13.22 0.00 -4.57
C ILE A 93 12.51 0.92 -3.59
N THR A 94 13.28 1.74 -2.86
CA THR A 94 12.73 2.69 -1.88
C THR A 94 13.35 4.06 -2.11
N PRO A 95 12.97 4.78 -3.20
CA PRO A 95 13.47 6.11 -3.46
C PRO A 95 13.06 7.10 -2.36
N VAL A 96 13.98 7.99 -1.99
CA VAL A 96 13.71 9.06 -1.04
C VAL A 96 13.41 10.39 -1.77
N PRO A 97 12.75 11.36 -1.11
CA PRO A 97 12.38 12.63 -1.72
C PRO A 97 13.55 13.33 -2.41
N GLY A 98 13.40 13.69 -3.70
CA GLY A 98 14.39 14.42 -4.48
C GLY A 98 15.63 13.62 -4.89
N GLU A 99 15.67 12.32 -4.61
CA GLU A 99 16.80 11.46 -4.96
C GLU A 99 16.82 11.10 -6.46
N ARG A 100 18.05 10.85 -6.97
CA ARG A 100 18.25 10.10 -8.22
C ARG A 100 18.79 8.71 -7.87
N LEU A 101 17.89 7.73 -7.80
CA LEU A 101 18.22 6.34 -7.53
C LEU A 101 18.65 5.63 -8.81
N ARG A 102 19.82 5.00 -8.81
CA ARG A 102 20.27 4.12 -9.89
C ARG A 102 20.08 2.67 -9.49
N VAL A 103 19.41 1.94 -10.36
CA VAL A 103 19.11 0.51 -10.18
C VAL A 103 19.79 -0.27 -11.28
N ASN A 104 20.64 -1.21 -10.92
CA ASN A 104 21.26 -2.13 -11.87
C ASN A 104 20.51 -3.46 -11.84
N ALA A 105 19.94 -3.87 -12.97
CA ALA A 105 19.18 -5.12 -13.08
C ALA A 105 20.03 -6.39 -12.86
N ALA A 106 21.38 -6.27 -12.92
CA ALA A 106 22.27 -7.37 -12.61
C ALA A 106 22.43 -7.64 -11.11
N ASP A 107 22.02 -6.72 -10.25
CA ASP A 107 22.16 -6.80 -8.79
C ASP A 107 20.97 -7.51 -8.11
N ASP A 108 20.23 -8.34 -8.85
CA ASP A 108 19.12 -9.12 -8.29
C ASP A 108 19.65 -10.23 -7.39
N PRO A 109 19.48 -10.14 -6.05
CA PRO A 109 19.98 -11.15 -5.12
C PRO A 109 19.26 -12.50 -5.22
N ALA A 110 18.12 -12.56 -5.95
CA ALA A 110 17.34 -13.79 -6.08
C ALA A 110 18.00 -14.86 -6.98
N ASN A 111 19.12 -14.53 -7.65
CA ASN A 111 19.69 -15.38 -8.69
C ASN A 111 20.84 -16.31 -8.21
N GLU A 112 21.28 -16.24 -6.95
CA GLU A 112 22.48 -16.94 -6.46
C GLU A 112 22.26 -17.89 -5.24
N GLY A 113 21.02 -18.09 -4.79
CA GLY A 113 20.74 -18.88 -3.58
C GLY A 113 20.95 -20.40 -3.74
N THR A 114 21.70 -21.02 -2.82
CA THR A 114 21.75 -22.48 -2.68
C THR A 114 20.41 -23.02 -2.17
N GLY A 115 20.05 -24.26 -2.48
CA GLY A 115 18.77 -24.85 -2.06
C GLY A 115 18.52 -24.82 -0.53
N LEU A 116 19.58 -24.76 0.29
CA LEU A 116 19.47 -24.59 1.75
C LEU A 116 19.08 -23.17 2.15
N GLU A 117 19.62 -22.15 1.49
CA GLU A 117 19.25 -20.75 1.71
C GLU A 117 17.80 -20.50 1.33
N ILE A 118 17.33 -21.08 0.22
CA ILE A 118 15.92 -21.00 -0.20
C ILE A 118 14.99 -21.59 0.86
N ALA A 119 15.32 -22.77 1.41
CA ALA A 119 14.52 -23.40 2.46
C ALA A 119 14.47 -22.56 3.74
N GLU A 120 15.58 -21.95 4.13
CA GLU A 120 15.67 -21.08 5.31
C GLU A 120 14.85 -19.80 5.10
N ILE A 121 14.93 -19.19 3.92
CA ILE A 121 14.11 -18.03 3.54
C ILE A 121 12.63 -18.37 3.64
N GLN A 122 12.18 -19.50 3.10
CA GLN A 122 10.78 -19.92 3.16
C GLN A 122 10.28 -20.15 4.60
N VAL A 123 11.12 -20.68 5.49
CA VAL A 123 10.78 -20.83 6.91
C VAL A 123 10.60 -19.46 7.56
N ARG A 124 11.52 -18.54 7.34
CA ARG A 124 11.45 -17.17 7.87
C ARG A 124 10.22 -16.42 7.36
N LEU A 125 9.90 -16.54 6.06
CA LEU A 125 8.71 -15.92 5.47
C LEU A 125 7.43 -16.39 6.16
N ARG A 126 7.27 -17.70 6.37
CA ARG A 126 6.11 -18.24 7.08
C ARG A 126 6.00 -17.71 8.51
N GLU A 127 7.10 -17.48 9.19
CA GLU A 127 7.12 -16.89 10.53
C GLU A 127 6.70 -15.43 10.51
N TYR A 128 7.19 -14.64 9.56
CA TYR A 128 6.79 -13.25 9.39
C TYR A 128 5.29 -13.13 9.10
N ILE A 129 4.77 -13.93 8.17
CA ILE A 129 3.35 -13.97 7.81
C ILE A 129 2.51 -14.36 9.04
N ARG A 130 2.89 -15.42 9.76
CA ARG A 130 2.17 -15.84 10.98
C ARG A 130 2.13 -14.75 12.03
N ASN A 131 3.26 -14.08 12.28
CA ASN A 131 3.34 -13.00 13.25
C ASN A 131 2.47 -11.81 12.83
N ALA A 132 2.46 -11.45 11.55
CA ALA A 132 1.61 -10.41 11.03
C ALA A 132 0.12 -10.72 11.17
N ILE A 133 -0.30 -11.96 10.91
CA ILE A 133 -1.70 -12.41 11.14
C ILE A 133 -2.07 -12.24 12.62
N GLN A 134 -1.19 -12.62 13.54
CA GLN A 134 -1.45 -12.45 14.98
C GLN A 134 -1.52 -10.98 15.40
N LEU A 135 -0.69 -10.13 14.84
CA LEU A 135 -0.71 -8.67 15.10
C LEU A 135 -2.01 -8.05 14.57
N ARG A 136 -2.44 -8.42 13.37
CA ARG A 136 -3.75 -7.99 12.81
C ARG A 136 -4.92 -8.40 13.72
N ALA A 137 -4.92 -9.65 14.19
CA ALA A 137 -5.96 -10.15 15.10
C ALA A 137 -6.03 -9.36 16.43
N ARG A 138 -4.93 -8.71 16.81
CA ARG A 138 -4.85 -7.82 17.98
C ARG A 138 -5.10 -6.34 17.65
N GLY A 139 -5.45 -6.02 16.41
CA GLY A 139 -5.66 -4.64 15.92
C GLY A 139 -4.38 -3.84 15.71
N ARG A 140 -3.19 -4.46 15.78
CA ARG A 140 -1.89 -3.82 15.61
C ARG A 140 -1.50 -3.80 14.13
N ILE A 141 -2.26 -3.04 13.34
CA ILE A 141 -2.18 -3.07 11.87
C ILE A 141 -0.83 -2.55 11.34
N ASP A 142 -0.36 -1.43 11.89
CA ASP A 142 0.90 -0.81 11.43
C ASP A 142 2.10 -1.73 11.71
N GLU A 143 2.13 -2.38 12.87
CA GLU A 143 3.19 -3.33 13.20
C GLU A 143 3.13 -4.59 12.32
N ALA A 144 1.92 -5.06 11.98
CA ALA A 144 1.78 -6.16 11.03
C ALA A 144 2.37 -5.80 9.67
N ALA A 145 2.08 -4.58 9.18
CA ALA A 145 2.62 -4.08 7.91
C ALA A 145 4.16 -4.01 7.95
N GLU A 146 4.76 -3.52 9.05
CA GLU A 146 6.22 -3.47 9.19
C GLU A 146 6.86 -4.86 9.17
N HIS A 147 6.26 -5.84 9.86
CA HIS A 147 6.74 -7.23 9.83
C HIS A 147 6.72 -7.80 8.40
N LEU A 148 5.62 -7.58 7.66
CA LEU A 148 5.50 -8.07 6.28
C LEU A 148 6.44 -7.34 5.32
N ARG A 149 6.69 -6.03 5.52
CA ARG A 149 7.72 -5.31 4.74
C ARG A 149 9.12 -5.85 4.97
N GLY A 150 9.43 -6.26 6.21
CA GLY A 150 10.69 -6.96 6.51
C GLY A 150 10.81 -8.27 5.74
N ALA A 151 9.73 -9.05 5.68
CA ALA A 151 9.66 -10.30 4.93
C ALA A 151 9.84 -10.10 3.42
N ARG A 152 9.26 -9.02 2.86
CA ARG A 152 9.34 -8.68 1.44
C ARG A 152 10.76 -8.51 0.93
N ARG A 153 11.70 -8.09 1.79
CA ARG A 153 13.12 -7.99 1.44
C ARG A 153 13.80 -9.35 1.26
N LEU A 154 13.21 -10.42 1.79
CA LEU A 154 13.72 -11.77 1.67
C LEU A 154 13.24 -12.45 0.39
N ASP A 155 12.00 -12.20 -0.01
CA ASP A 155 11.41 -12.76 -1.24
C ASP A 155 10.38 -11.75 -1.81
N PRO A 156 10.82 -10.86 -2.71
CA PRO A 156 9.97 -9.85 -3.32
C PRO A 156 8.93 -10.41 -4.30
N ALA A 157 9.03 -11.68 -4.69
CA ALA A 157 8.13 -12.33 -5.64
C ALA A 157 7.15 -13.31 -4.98
N ASN A 158 7.03 -13.29 -3.67
CA ASN A 158 6.15 -14.18 -2.93
C ASN A 158 4.69 -13.70 -2.96
N SER A 159 3.81 -14.43 -3.66
CA SER A 159 2.39 -14.06 -3.80
C SER A 159 1.64 -13.99 -2.47
N ASP A 160 1.87 -14.96 -1.57
CA ASP A 160 1.23 -14.99 -0.25
C ASP A 160 1.59 -13.76 0.58
N LEU A 161 2.84 -13.32 0.50
CA LEU A 161 3.33 -12.15 1.22
C LEU A 161 2.66 -10.87 0.71
N HIS A 162 2.55 -10.71 -0.61
CA HIS A 162 1.86 -9.58 -1.22
C HIS A 162 0.38 -9.57 -0.86
N ARG A 163 -0.29 -10.72 -0.91
CA ARG A 163 -1.67 -10.84 -0.48
C ARG A 163 -1.85 -10.43 0.98
N GLU A 164 -0.99 -10.92 1.88
CA GLU A 164 -1.06 -10.59 3.31
C GLU A 164 -0.79 -9.11 3.60
N LEU A 165 0.13 -8.47 2.85
CA LEU A 165 0.34 -7.02 2.88
C LEU A 165 -0.91 -6.27 2.40
N GLY A 166 -1.46 -6.69 1.27
CA GLY A 166 -2.68 -6.10 0.73
C GLY A 166 -3.85 -6.18 1.71
N ILE A 167 -4.09 -7.35 2.34
CA ILE A 167 -5.10 -7.52 3.38
C ILE A 167 -4.81 -6.59 4.57
N THR A 168 -3.57 -6.47 4.98
CA THR A 168 -3.17 -5.59 6.09
C THR A 168 -3.48 -4.13 5.78
N PHE A 169 -3.19 -3.66 4.57
CA PHE A 169 -3.53 -2.32 4.12
C PHE A 169 -5.05 -2.10 3.96
N LEU A 170 -5.82 -3.12 3.52
CA LEU A 170 -7.29 -3.04 3.52
C LEU A 170 -7.84 -2.79 4.92
N LEU A 171 -7.36 -3.52 5.93
CA LEU A 171 -7.74 -3.34 7.33
C LEU A 171 -7.33 -1.97 7.87
N GLY A 172 -6.17 -1.46 7.45
CA GLY A 172 -5.68 -0.11 7.75
C GLY A 172 -6.37 1.00 6.95
N LYS A 173 -7.28 0.66 6.02
CA LYS A 173 -7.98 1.59 5.12
C LYS A 173 -7.04 2.36 4.18
N ASP A 174 -5.86 1.84 3.93
CA ASP A 174 -4.95 2.34 2.91
C ASP A 174 -5.23 1.65 1.57
N TRP A 175 -6.27 2.14 0.90
CA TRP A 175 -6.79 1.52 -0.32
C TRP A 175 -5.78 1.55 -1.47
N THR A 176 -4.95 2.58 -1.52
CA THR A 176 -3.94 2.75 -2.57
C THR A 176 -2.83 1.70 -2.44
N ARG A 177 -2.24 1.55 -1.25
CA ARG A 177 -1.23 0.51 -1.02
C ARG A 177 -1.83 -0.88 -1.11
N ALA A 178 -3.05 -1.08 -0.62
CA ALA A 178 -3.76 -2.35 -0.77
C ALA A 178 -3.90 -2.76 -2.24
N ARG A 179 -4.29 -1.83 -3.12
CA ARG A 179 -4.40 -2.08 -4.57
C ARG A 179 -3.06 -2.52 -5.18
N ILE A 180 -1.98 -1.83 -4.84
CA ILE A 180 -0.63 -2.15 -5.35
C ILE A 180 -0.24 -3.57 -4.93
N GLU A 181 -0.34 -3.90 -3.66
CA GLU A 181 0.06 -5.21 -3.16
C GLU A 181 -0.82 -6.36 -3.70
N MET A 182 -2.12 -6.11 -3.89
CA MET A 182 -3.01 -7.10 -4.53
C MET A 182 -2.67 -7.34 -6.00
N LEU A 183 -2.28 -6.30 -6.74
CA LEU A 183 -1.80 -6.45 -8.12
C LEU A 183 -0.49 -7.25 -8.16
N GLU A 184 0.43 -7.03 -7.21
CA GLU A 184 1.65 -7.81 -7.11
C GLU A 184 1.37 -9.28 -6.78
N ALA A 185 0.43 -9.56 -5.85
CA ALA A 185 0.01 -10.92 -5.56
C ALA A 185 -0.51 -11.62 -6.82
N ILE A 186 -1.39 -10.96 -7.58
CA ILE A 186 -1.95 -11.47 -8.85
C ILE A 186 -0.86 -11.67 -9.91
N ARG A 187 0.13 -10.78 -9.98
CA ARG A 187 1.26 -10.94 -10.90
C ARG A 187 2.09 -12.17 -10.58
N CYS A 188 2.30 -12.46 -9.29
CA CYS A 188 3.04 -13.63 -8.84
C CYS A 188 2.21 -14.92 -8.95
N ASP A 189 0.91 -14.85 -8.66
CA ASP A 189 -0.04 -15.95 -8.82
C ASP A 189 -1.34 -15.47 -9.47
N PRO A 190 -1.49 -15.59 -10.79
CA PRO A 190 -2.72 -15.20 -11.49
C PRO A 190 -3.97 -16.03 -11.15
N ALA A 191 -3.82 -17.12 -10.38
CA ALA A 191 -4.94 -17.95 -9.93
C ALA A 191 -5.40 -17.62 -8.48
N ASP A 192 -4.79 -16.63 -7.83
CA ASP A 192 -5.15 -16.22 -6.48
C ASP A 192 -6.51 -15.48 -6.43
N ALA A 193 -7.58 -16.22 -6.18
CA ALA A 193 -8.94 -15.67 -6.08
C ALA A 193 -9.08 -14.64 -4.94
N GLU A 194 -8.39 -14.86 -3.82
CA GLU A 194 -8.43 -13.94 -2.66
C GLU A 194 -7.77 -12.60 -3.00
N ALA A 195 -6.66 -12.61 -3.75
CA ALA A 195 -6.02 -11.39 -4.21
C ALA A 195 -6.93 -10.57 -5.15
N TYR A 196 -7.61 -11.23 -6.10
CA TYR A 196 -8.62 -10.54 -6.94
C TYR A 196 -9.78 -9.97 -6.12
N ASN A 197 -10.23 -10.69 -5.11
CA ASN A 197 -11.28 -10.21 -4.21
C ASN A 197 -10.81 -8.98 -3.41
N GLY A 198 -9.61 -9.03 -2.85
CA GLY A 198 -8.99 -7.90 -2.16
C GLY A 198 -8.77 -6.68 -3.07
N LEU A 199 -8.35 -6.92 -4.32
CA LEU A 199 -8.25 -5.88 -5.34
C LEU A 199 -9.59 -5.22 -5.60
N GLY A 200 -10.66 -6.00 -5.74
CA GLY A 200 -12.02 -5.49 -5.92
C GLY A 200 -12.44 -4.55 -4.79
N TYR A 201 -12.17 -4.91 -3.53
CA TYR A 201 -12.41 -4.04 -2.38
C TYR A 201 -11.62 -2.73 -2.44
N ALA A 202 -10.32 -2.81 -2.72
CA ALA A 202 -9.49 -1.62 -2.82
C ALA A 202 -10.00 -0.67 -3.91
N LEU A 203 -10.30 -1.20 -5.11
CA LEU A 203 -10.83 -0.45 -6.25
C LEU A 203 -12.19 0.20 -5.95
N GLU A 204 -13.09 -0.54 -5.28
CA GLU A 204 -14.38 0.00 -4.86
C GLU A 204 -14.22 1.20 -3.93
N LYS A 205 -13.33 1.12 -2.94
CA LYS A 205 -13.05 2.21 -2.00
C LYS A 205 -12.36 3.40 -2.67
N LEU A 206 -11.62 3.18 -3.74
CA LEU A 206 -11.03 4.23 -4.59
C LEU A 206 -12.03 4.82 -5.60
N GLY A 207 -13.28 4.35 -5.63
CA GLY A 207 -14.31 4.82 -6.56
C GLY A 207 -14.17 4.25 -7.98
N GLN A 208 -13.28 3.30 -8.21
CA GLN A 208 -13.04 2.66 -9.51
C GLN A 208 -14.00 1.48 -9.71
N ILE A 209 -15.31 1.77 -9.72
CA ILE A 209 -16.37 0.75 -9.64
C ILE A 209 -16.32 -0.26 -10.79
N ASN A 210 -16.07 0.18 -12.03
CA ASN A 210 -16.00 -0.73 -13.17
C ASN A 210 -14.88 -1.76 -13.01
N ALA A 211 -13.69 -1.32 -12.60
CA ALA A 211 -12.57 -2.21 -12.36
C ALA A 211 -12.80 -3.14 -11.14
N ALA A 212 -13.50 -2.65 -10.11
CA ALA A 212 -13.90 -3.48 -8.97
C ALA A 212 -14.83 -4.63 -9.38
N VAL A 213 -15.81 -4.37 -10.25
CA VAL A 213 -16.72 -5.39 -10.80
C VAL A 213 -15.92 -6.49 -11.53
N GLU A 214 -14.95 -6.11 -12.36
CA GLU A 214 -14.11 -7.08 -13.09
C GLU A 214 -13.26 -7.93 -12.14
N ALA A 215 -12.67 -7.31 -11.11
CA ALA A 215 -11.88 -8.02 -10.12
C ALA A 215 -12.72 -9.02 -9.31
N PHE A 216 -13.88 -8.61 -8.78
CA PHE A 216 -14.79 -9.53 -8.07
C PHE A 216 -15.34 -10.63 -8.98
N HIS A 217 -15.63 -10.34 -10.25
CA HIS A 217 -16.04 -11.35 -11.22
C HIS A 217 -14.94 -12.40 -11.43
N THR A 218 -13.69 -11.97 -11.54
CA THR A 218 -12.55 -12.87 -11.69
C THR A 218 -12.39 -13.76 -10.46
N ALA A 219 -12.45 -13.18 -9.25
CA ALA A 219 -12.41 -13.93 -8.00
C ALA A 219 -13.49 -15.01 -7.96
N SER A 220 -14.75 -14.68 -8.32
CA SER A 220 -15.87 -15.62 -8.32
C SER A 220 -15.75 -16.74 -9.38
N LYS A 221 -14.95 -16.52 -10.43
CA LYS A 221 -14.66 -17.54 -11.45
C LYS A 221 -13.52 -18.45 -11.04
N LEU A 222 -12.50 -17.91 -10.38
CA LEU A 222 -11.35 -18.66 -9.90
C LEU A 222 -11.73 -19.59 -8.75
N ASP A 223 -12.58 -19.14 -7.84
CA ASP A 223 -13.15 -19.99 -6.79
C ASP A 223 -14.69 -19.88 -6.75
N PRO A 224 -15.40 -20.71 -7.53
CA PRO A 224 -16.87 -20.75 -7.53
C PRO A 224 -17.47 -21.30 -6.24
N SER A 225 -16.68 -22.01 -5.43
CA SER A 225 -17.14 -22.61 -4.18
C SER A 225 -17.29 -21.57 -3.06
N GLU A 226 -16.49 -20.49 -3.13
CA GLU A 226 -16.57 -19.37 -2.19
C GLU A 226 -17.76 -18.43 -2.55
N THR A 227 -18.87 -18.64 -1.89
CA THR A 227 -20.12 -17.90 -2.17
C THR A 227 -20.02 -16.40 -1.89
N SER A 228 -19.10 -15.98 -1.01
CA SER A 228 -18.89 -14.57 -0.69
C SER A 228 -18.38 -13.79 -1.90
N TYR A 229 -17.50 -14.36 -2.73
CA TYR A 229 -16.98 -13.70 -3.94
C TYR A 229 -18.09 -13.40 -4.94
N ARG A 230 -18.99 -14.37 -5.14
CA ARG A 230 -20.15 -14.18 -6.03
C ARG A 230 -21.09 -13.09 -5.50
N ARG A 231 -21.34 -13.05 -4.18
CA ARG A 231 -22.16 -11.99 -3.58
C ARG A 231 -21.53 -10.62 -3.78
N GLN A 232 -20.23 -10.47 -3.54
CA GLN A 232 -19.50 -9.21 -3.73
C GLN A 232 -19.53 -8.74 -5.18
N TYR A 233 -19.44 -9.67 -6.14
CA TYR A 233 -19.61 -9.36 -7.56
C TYR A 233 -20.98 -8.75 -7.85
N PHE A 234 -22.07 -9.34 -7.34
CA PHE A 234 -23.42 -8.81 -7.56
C PHE A 234 -23.64 -7.47 -6.84
N ASP A 235 -23.09 -7.29 -5.65
CA ASP A 235 -23.14 -6.03 -4.91
C ASP A 235 -22.40 -4.91 -5.66
N ALA A 236 -21.26 -5.21 -6.25
CA ALA A 236 -20.50 -4.27 -7.08
C ALA A 236 -21.23 -3.93 -8.39
N LEU A 237 -21.89 -4.90 -9.05
CA LEU A 237 -22.72 -4.66 -10.22
C LEU A 237 -23.90 -3.72 -9.89
N ALA A 238 -24.57 -3.90 -8.77
CA ALA A 238 -25.66 -3.02 -8.33
C ALA A 238 -25.16 -1.58 -8.17
N LYS A 239 -24.00 -1.38 -7.51
CA LYS A 239 -23.38 -0.06 -7.39
C LYS A 239 -23.00 0.54 -8.74
N GLN A 240 -22.50 -0.26 -9.67
CA GLN A 240 -22.17 0.19 -11.02
C GLN A 240 -23.39 0.79 -11.71
N VAL A 241 -24.53 0.11 -11.64
CA VAL A 241 -25.81 0.58 -12.22
C VAL A 241 -26.24 1.90 -11.59
N GLU A 242 -26.16 2.02 -10.26
CA GLU A 242 -26.50 3.25 -9.54
C GLU A 242 -25.61 4.43 -9.96
N VAL A 243 -24.31 4.22 -10.07
CA VAL A 243 -23.36 5.26 -10.52
C VAL A 243 -23.64 5.69 -11.94
N GLN A 244 -23.94 4.74 -12.85
CA GLN A 244 -24.28 5.06 -14.24
C GLN A 244 -25.61 5.82 -14.35
N ALA A 245 -26.61 5.47 -13.56
CA ALA A 245 -27.88 6.16 -13.51
C ALA A 245 -27.72 7.61 -13.00
N ALA A 246 -26.90 7.81 -11.96
CA ALA A 246 -26.60 9.13 -11.42
C ALA A 246 -25.85 10.04 -12.41
N GLN A 247 -25.01 9.47 -13.28
CA GLN A 247 -24.27 10.19 -14.33
C GLN A 247 -25.19 10.62 -15.49
N LYS A 248 -26.21 9.83 -15.83
CA LYS A 248 -27.18 10.15 -16.90
C LYS A 248 -28.18 11.25 -16.52
N ASN A 249 -28.34 11.49 -15.21
CA ASN A 249 -29.29 12.48 -14.67
C ASN A 249 -28.64 13.86 -14.36
N LYS A 250 -27.37 14.03 -14.70
CA LYS A 250 -26.61 15.29 -14.63
C LYS A 250 -26.45 15.92 -16.00
#